data_85aad5351936bdef46ee15a5c9ef8715
#
_entry.id   85aad5351936bdef46ee15a5c9ef8715
#
_cell.length_a   1.000
_cell.length_b   1.000
_cell.length_c   1.000
_cell.angle_alpha   90.00
_cell.angle_beta   90.00
_cell.angle_gamma   90.00
#
_symmetry.space_group_name_H-M   'P 1'
#
loop_
_entity.id
_entity.type
_entity.pdbx_description
1 polymer ?
#
loop_
_entity_poly.entity_id
_entity_poly.type
_entity_poly.pdbx_seq_one_letter_code
_entity_poly.pdbx_strand_id
1 'polypeptide(L)'
;MLSEEQLETTEILAVSVDDREHQQRMIDRVAEQDGILIEFPLLSDPDHRVIDRYGIFNVEDPRGREIAHPATFVIDREGYVRYRFVEVNYRVRPSNEDILAVLAAIGP
;
A
#
# COMPACT_ATOMS: atom_id res chain seq x y z
N MET A 1 1.00 15.44 1.59
CA MET A 1 1.71 15.18 0.33
C MET A 1 3.21 15.13 0.54
N LEU A 2 3.89 14.32 -0.23
CA LEU A 2 5.35 14.24 -0.18
C LEU A 2 5.97 15.51 -0.75
N SER A 3 7.03 16.01 -0.12
CA SER A 3 7.83 17.10 -0.68
C SER A 3 8.61 16.62 -1.90
N GLU A 4 9.20 17.54 -2.68
CA GLU A 4 10.02 17.16 -3.82
C GLU A 4 11.20 16.26 -3.41
N GLU A 5 11.85 16.58 -2.29
CA GLU A 5 12.94 15.78 -1.75
C GLU A 5 12.44 14.38 -1.36
N GLN A 6 11.29 14.27 -0.72
CA GLN A 6 10.70 12.99 -0.36
C GLN A 6 10.31 12.17 -1.60
N LEU A 7 9.78 12.82 -2.65
CA LEU A 7 9.47 12.17 -3.91
C LEU A 7 10.71 11.58 -4.58
N GLU A 8 11.85 12.26 -4.50
CA GLU A 8 13.11 11.80 -5.08
C GLU A 8 13.72 10.63 -4.30
N THR A 9 13.46 10.55 -3.01
CA THR A 9 14.09 9.58 -2.10
C THR A 9 13.17 8.47 -1.62
N THR A 10 11.89 8.52 -2.00
CA THR A 10 10.88 7.57 -1.53
C THR A 10 10.20 6.90 -2.73
N GLU A 11 10.08 5.58 -2.67
CA GLU A 11 9.32 4.83 -3.65
C GLU A 11 8.04 4.32 -3.01
N ILE A 12 6.92 4.48 -3.70
CA ILE A 12 5.62 3.97 -3.27
C ILE A 12 5.32 2.71 -4.07
N LEU A 13 5.05 1.63 -3.35
CA LEU A 13 4.64 0.36 -3.95
C LEU A 13 3.30 -0.05 -3.37
N ALA A 14 2.38 -0.47 -4.21
CA ALA A 14 1.11 -1.05 -3.76
C ALA A 14 1.08 -2.53 -4.14
N VAL A 15 0.62 -3.36 -3.23
CA VAL A 15 0.55 -4.81 -3.43
C VAL A 15 -0.89 -5.27 -3.18
N SER A 16 -1.43 -6.08 -4.08
CA SER A 16 -2.76 -6.67 -3.92
C SER A 16 -2.78 -8.11 -4.43
N VAL A 17 -3.82 -8.86 -4.06
CA VAL A 17 -4.06 -10.20 -4.62
C VAL A 17 -4.60 -10.16 -6.05
N ASP A 18 -4.99 -9.00 -6.53
CA ASP A 18 -5.54 -8.84 -7.87
C ASP A 18 -4.49 -9.19 -8.93
N ASP A 19 -4.95 -9.78 -10.04
CA ASP A 19 -4.09 -9.98 -11.18
C ASP A 19 -3.89 -8.67 -11.96
N ARG A 20 -3.04 -8.71 -12.98
CA ARG A 20 -2.72 -7.52 -13.77
C ARG A 20 -3.94 -6.93 -14.46
N GLU A 21 -4.86 -7.76 -14.92
CA GLU A 21 -6.08 -7.31 -15.58
C GLU A 21 -6.97 -6.51 -14.64
N HIS A 22 -7.19 -7.00 -13.41
CA HIS A 22 -7.99 -6.31 -12.40
C HIS A 22 -7.32 -5.02 -11.94
N GLN A 23 -6.01 -5.02 -11.79
CA GLN A 23 -5.26 -3.81 -11.44
C GLN A 23 -5.38 -2.75 -12.53
N GLN A 24 -5.29 -3.16 -13.79
CA GLN A 24 -5.42 -2.24 -14.92
C GLN A 24 -6.83 -1.63 -14.99
N ARG A 25 -7.85 -2.42 -14.71
CA ARG A 25 -9.23 -1.91 -14.64
C ARG A 25 -9.39 -0.85 -13.55
N MET A 26 -8.74 -1.02 -12.42
CA MET A 26 -8.75 -0.03 -11.35
C MET A 26 -8.07 1.26 -11.78
N ILE A 27 -6.90 1.15 -12.41
CA ILE A 27 -6.16 2.31 -12.92
C ILE A 27 -7.03 3.09 -13.90
N ASP A 28 -7.65 2.41 -14.85
CA ASP A 28 -8.50 3.01 -15.86
C ASP A 28 -9.71 3.69 -15.24
N ARG A 29 -10.36 3.05 -14.28
CA ARG A 29 -11.53 3.60 -13.60
C ARG A 29 -11.19 4.86 -12.81
N VAL A 30 -10.07 4.86 -12.09
CA VAL A 30 -9.62 6.02 -11.32
C VAL A 30 -9.30 7.18 -12.26
N ALA A 31 -8.67 6.91 -13.39
CA ALA A 31 -8.37 7.92 -14.40
C ALA A 31 -9.67 8.52 -14.99
N GLU A 32 -10.68 7.69 -15.29
CA GLU A 32 -11.94 8.14 -15.84
C GLU A 32 -12.80 8.92 -14.84
N GLN A 33 -12.94 8.39 -13.63
CA GLN A 33 -13.87 8.95 -12.64
C GLN A 33 -13.30 10.13 -11.87
N ASP A 34 -12.02 10.05 -11.50
CA ASP A 34 -11.37 11.02 -10.63
C ASP A 34 -10.34 11.88 -11.35
N GLY A 35 -10.02 11.56 -12.61
CA GLY A 35 -9.01 12.26 -13.37
C GLY A 35 -7.60 12.08 -12.81
N ILE A 36 -7.38 11.04 -12.01
CA ILE A 36 -6.09 10.78 -11.36
C ILE A 36 -5.36 9.69 -12.12
N LEU A 37 -4.11 9.97 -12.49
CA LEU A 37 -3.22 8.99 -13.10
C LEU A 37 -2.36 8.34 -12.02
N ILE A 38 -2.48 7.02 -11.84
CA ILE A 38 -1.66 6.26 -10.90
C ILE A 38 -0.29 6.01 -11.54
N GLU A 39 0.75 6.61 -10.98
CA GLU A 39 2.11 6.54 -11.50
C GLU A 39 3.04 5.62 -10.71
N PHE A 40 2.63 5.17 -9.54
CA PHE A 40 3.44 4.23 -8.76
C PHE A 40 3.16 2.79 -9.15
N PRO A 41 4.13 1.87 -8.96
CA PRO A 41 3.94 0.47 -9.31
C PRO A 41 2.85 -0.22 -8.49
N LEU A 42 2.02 -1.01 -9.17
CA LEU A 42 1.08 -1.93 -8.54
C LEU A 42 1.63 -3.35 -8.72
N LEU A 43 1.88 -4.02 -7.61
CA LEU A 43 2.44 -5.36 -7.60
C LEU A 43 1.33 -6.39 -7.37
N SER A 44 1.36 -7.47 -8.13
CA SER A 44 0.35 -8.53 -8.05
C SER A 44 0.87 -9.70 -7.21
N ASP A 45 0.08 -10.12 -6.22
CA ASP A 45 0.39 -11.24 -5.34
C ASP A 45 -0.82 -12.19 -5.25
N PRO A 46 -1.23 -12.81 -6.38
CA PRO A 46 -2.48 -13.58 -6.43
C PRO A 46 -2.47 -14.80 -5.51
N ASP A 47 -1.32 -15.40 -5.24
CA ASP A 47 -1.17 -16.51 -4.31
C ASP A 47 -0.95 -16.05 -2.87
N HIS A 48 -1.03 -14.77 -2.60
CA HIS A 48 -0.84 -14.07 -1.32
C HIS A 48 0.42 -14.49 -0.55
N ARG A 49 1.50 -14.86 -1.23
CA ARG A 49 2.76 -15.29 -0.61
C ARG A 49 3.45 -14.18 0.18
N VAL A 50 3.55 -13.00 -0.41
CA VAL A 50 4.16 -11.83 0.25
C VAL A 50 3.23 -11.31 1.34
N ILE A 51 1.95 -11.25 1.06
CA ILE A 51 0.91 -10.84 2.00
C ILE A 51 0.94 -11.73 3.24
N ASP A 52 1.05 -13.05 3.07
CA ASP A 52 1.19 -14.00 4.18
C ASP A 52 2.47 -13.75 4.99
N ARG A 53 3.59 -13.49 4.31
CA ARG A 53 4.86 -13.20 4.98
C ARG A 53 4.80 -11.96 5.88
N TYR A 54 4.03 -10.97 5.45
CA TYR A 54 3.83 -9.76 6.25
C TYR A 54 2.77 -9.95 7.33
N GLY A 55 2.11 -11.13 7.37
CA GLY A 55 1.12 -11.46 8.39
C GLY A 55 -0.19 -10.70 8.27
N ILE A 56 -0.55 -10.27 7.07
CA ILE A 56 -1.72 -9.42 6.84
C ILE A 56 -2.80 -10.05 5.98
N PHE A 57 -2.71 -11.36 5.71
CA PHE A 57 -3.78 -12.05 4.98
C PHE A 57 -5.03 -12.15 5.86
N ASN A 58 -6.17 -11.75 5.31
CA ASN A 58 -7.43 -11.75 6.05
C ASN A 58 -8.11 -13.11 5.94
N VAL A 59 -7.90 -13.96 6.93
CA VAL A 59 -8.50 -15.31 6.98
C VAL A 59 -9.96 -15.28 7.42
N GLU A 60 -10.45 -14.14 7.91
CA GLU A 60 -11.79 -14.00 8.47
C GLU A 60 -12.70 -13.08 7.65
N ASP A 61 -12.40 -12.92 6.36
CA ASP A 61 -13.24 -12.07 5.52
C ASP A 61 -14.68 -12.63 5.49
N PRO A 62 -15.69 -11.78 5.81
CA PRO A 62 -17.09 -12.23 5.84
C PRO A 62 -17.62 -12.79 4.53
N ARG A 63 -17.03 -12.38 3.41
CA ARG A 63 -17.41 -12.86 2.07
C ARG A 63 -16.54 -14.01 1.58
N GLY A 64 -15.59 -14.47 2.39
CA GLY A 64 -14.66 -15.54 2.03
C GLY A 64 -13.66 -15.16 0.95
N ARG A 65 -13.40 -13.87 0.76
CA ARG A 65 -12.46 -13.40 -0.26
C ARG A 65 -11.02 -13.60 0.19
N GLU A 66 -10.16 -13.93 -0.76
CA GLU A 66 -8.72 -13.99 -0.51
C GLU A 66 -8.12 -12.59 -0.68
N ILE A 67 -8.14 -11.81 0.38
CA ILE A 67 -7.63 -10.44 0.38
C ILE A 67 -6.73 -10.19 1.59
N ALA A 68 -5.89 -9.17 1.49
CA ALA A 68 -5.11 -8.68 2.61
C ALA A 68 -5.94 -7.73 3.47
N HIS A 69 -5.61 -7.64 4.76
CA HIS A 69 -6.02 -6.49 5.54
C HIS A 69 -5.35 -5.24 4.95
N PRO A 70 -6.05 -4.10 4.86
CA PRO A 70 -5.38 -2.87 4.46
C PRO A 70 -4.23 -2.57 5.42
N ALA A 71 -3.06 -2.33 4.88
CA ALA A 71 -1.86 -2.12 5.67
C ALA A 71 -0.92 -1.15 4.98
N THR A 72 -0.15 -0.43 5.79
CA THR A 72 0.88 0.47 5.32
C THR A 72 2.17 0.17 6.08
N PHE A 73 3.26 0.05 5.36
CA PHE A 73 4.60 -0.16 5.91
C PHE A 73 5.51 0.92 5.37
N VAL A 74 6.35 1.47 6.23
CA VAL A 74 7.46 2.32 5.80
C VAL A 74 8.75 1.57 6.12
N ILE A 75 9.56 1.36 5.08
CA ILE A 75 10.79 0.59 5.16
C ILE A 75 11.95 1.54 4.83
N ASP A 76 12.99 1.54 5.68
CA ASP A 76 14.16 2.36 5.45
C ASP A 76 15.11 1.74 4.42
N ARG A 77 16.18 2.45 4.09
CA ARG A 77 17.17 2.00 3.09
C ARG A 77 17.93 0.74 3.51
N GLU A 78 17.94 0.44 4.79
CA GLU A 78 18.60 -0.75 5.33
C GLU A 78 17.68 -1.97 5.36
N GLY A 79 16.42 -1.80 4.99
CA GLY A 79 15.42 -2.87 4.94
C GLY A 79 14.66 -3.06 6.24
N TYR A 80 14.80 -2.15 7.20
CA TYR A 80 14.05 -2.22 8.46
C TYR A 80 12.69 -1.54 8.34
N VAL A 81 11.67 -2.19 8.91
CA VAL A 81 10.34 -1.60 9.01
C VAL A 81 10.34 -0.54 10.11
N ARG A 82 10.10 0.71 9.74
CA ARG A 82 10.09 1.85 10.67
C ARG A 82 8.68 2.26 11.08
N TYR A 83 7.68 1.83 10.33
CA TYR A 83 6.28 2.10 10.62
C TYR A 83 5.44 0.96 10.09
N ARG A 84 4.45 0.56 10.86
CA ARG A 84 3.51 -0.48 10.48
C ARG A 84 2.11 -0.09 10.95
N PHE A 85 1.17 -0.09 10.02
CA PHE A 85 -0.24 0.10 10.34
C PHE A 85 -1.02 -1.00 9.62
N VAL A 86 -1.74 -1.82 10.37
CA VAL A 86 -2.61 -2.87 9.82
C VAL A 86 -4.03 -2.59 10.28
N GLU A 87 -4.93 -2.47 9.33
CA GLU A 87 -6.31 -2.11 9.61
C GLU A 87 -7.21 -3.35 9.62
N VAL A 88 -7.71 -3.70 10.77
CA VAL A 88 -8.72 -4.76 10.90
C VAL A 88 -10.14 -4.20 10.79
N ASN A 89 -10.29 -2.90 10.91
CA ASN A 89 -11.55 -2.18 10.70
C ASN A 89 -11.38 -1.21 9.53
N TYR A 90 -12.05 -1.45 8.42
CA TYR A 90 -11.91 -0.67 7.18
C TYR A 90 -12.24 0.82 7.31
N ARG A 91 -12.78 1.24 8.44
CA ARG A 91 -13.13 2.65 8.70
C ARG A 91 -11.95 3.48 9.20
N VAL A 92 -10.87 2.84 9.62
CA VAL A 92 -9.69 3.53 10.17
C VAL A 92 -8.54 3.41 9.17
N ARG A 93 -7.86 4.51 8.89
CA ARG A 93 -6.70 4.57 7.99
C ARG A 93 -5.58 5.35 8.66
N PRO A 94 -4.31 5.06 8.34
CA PRO A 94 -3.23 5.91 8.83
C PRO A 94 -3.35 7.29 8.23
N SER A 95 -3.07 8.33 9.00
CA SER A 95 -3.09 9.68 8.47
C SER A 95 -1.86 9.92 7.59
N ASN A 96 -1.99 10.78 6.59
CA ASN A 96 -0.85 11.20 5.79
C ASN A 96 0.22 11.87 6.66
N GLU A 97 -0.20 12.58 7.69
CA GLU A 97 0.71 13.23 8.63
C GLU A 97 1.61 12.24 9.36
N ASP A 98 1.04 11.11 9.82
CA ASP A 98 1.81 10.06 10.49
C ASP A 98 2.87 9.48 9.55
N ILE A 99 2.49 9.18 8.32
CA ILE A 99 3.40 8.63 7.31
C ILE A 99 4.51 9.63 6.99
N LEU A 100 4.15 10.90 6.77
CA LEU A 100 5.10 11.95 6.47
C LEU A 100 6.08 12.19 7.63
N ALA A 101 5.60 12.11 8.87
CA ALA A 101 6.45 12.25 10.04
C ALA A 101 7.50 11.13 10.12
N VAL A 102 7.11 9.88 9.82
CA VAL A 102 8.04 8.75 9.80
C VAL A 102 9.10 8.94 8.69
N LEU A 103 8.68 9.35 7.49
CA LEU A 103 9.59 9.60 6.39
C LEU A 103 10.59 10.72 6.71
N ALA A 104 10.13 11.79 7.36
CA ALA A 104 10.99 12.87 7.80
C ALA A 104 12.02 12.41 8.83
N ALA A 105 11.63 11.53 9.75
CA ALA A 105 12.53 10.97 10.77
C ALA A 105 13.61 10.07 10.18
N ILE A 106 13.30 9.34 9.11
CA ILE A 106 14.26 8.49 8.39
C ILE A 106 15.27 9.37 7.65
N GLY A 107 14.82 10.50 7.11
CA GLY A 107 15.63 11.40 6.32
C GLY A 107 15.81 10.94 4.88
N PRO A 108 16.53 11.75 4.08
CA PRO A 108 16.76 11.42 2.66
C PRO A 108 17.72 10.26 2.45
#